data_5a68b72c15e1f37186f965f615a85063
#
_entry.id   5a68b72c15e1f37186f965f615a85063
#
_cell.length_a   1.000
_cell.length_b   1.000
_cell.length_c   1.000
_cell.angle_alpha   90.00
_cell.angle_beta   90.00
_cell.angle_gamma   90.00
#
_symmetry.space_group_name_H-M   'P 1'
#
loop_
_entity.id
_entity.type
_entity.pdbx_description
1 polymer ?
#
loop_
_entity_poly.entity_id
_entity_poly.type
_entity_poly.pdbx_seq_one_letter_code
_entity_poly.pdbx_strand_id
1 'polypeptide(L)'
;MLNNYLDIEATNDEEDLLTELPLVLREEVLYRQFGVLVETIKFLRDSTDNEFVWAIVQIANKIAFEKDDTIYLQGDFSENIYMIFKGRVALFAQNGHIFASYGEGDLLGDSDSFLEETRDSKAIAQVNSILYAVKMEKLEEVF
;
A
#
# COMPACT_ATOMS: atom_id res chain seq x y z
N MET A 1 -0.71 3.54 26.45
CA MET A 1 -1.62 2.61 25.82
C MET A 1 -0.86 1.58 25.03
N LEU A 2 -1.40 0.39 24.96
CA LEU A 2 -0.81 -0.71 24.21
C LEU A 2 -0.52 -0.37 22.77
N ASN A 3 -1.39 0.42 22.15
CA ASN A 3 -1.25 0.76 20.73
C ASN A 3 0.02 1.56 20.44
N ASN A 4 0.35 2.54 21.28
CA ASN A 4 1.55 3.33 21.08
C ASN A 4 2.81 2.50 21.29
N TYR A 5 2.77 1.60 22.24
CA TYR A 5 3.86 0.69 22.50
C TYR A 5 4.11 -0.23 21.30
N LEU A 6 3.05 -0.83 20.77
CA LEU A 6 3.14 -1.73 19.63
C LEU A 6 3.65 -1.02 18.38
N ASP A 7 3.20 0.21 18.14
CA ASP A 7 3.60 0.99 16.97
C ASP A 7 5.09 1.31 16.97
N ILE A 8 5.69 1.43 18.13
CA ILE A 8 7.06 1.88 18.26
C ILE A 8 8.05 0.71 18.28
N GLU A 9 7.73 -0.37 18.97
CA GLU A 9 8.77 -1.34 19.32
C GLU A 9 8.59 -2.75 18.77
N ALA A 10 7.42 -3.14 18.38
CA ALA A 10 7.14 -4.54 18.39
C ALA A 10 6.54 -5.10 17.10
N THR A 11 6.95 -4.59 15.95
CA THR A 11 6.40 -5.06 14.68
C THR A 11 6.54 -6.58 14.52
N ASN A 12 7.71 -7.12 14.84
CA ASN A 12 7.95 -8.56 14.73
C ASN A 12 7.23 -9.35 15.81
N ASP A 13 7.19 -8.82 17.04
CA ASP A 13 6.50 -9.46 18.14
C ASP A 13 4.98 -9.43 17.90
N GLU A 14 4.49 -8.36 17.30
CA GLU A 14 3.09 -8.22 16.93
C GLU A 14 2.69 -9.26 15.89
N GLU A 15 3.52 -9.46 14.87
CA GLU A 15 3.28 -10.48 13.85
C GLU A 15 3.27 -11.88 14.45
N ASP A 16 4.21 -12.18 15.34
CA ASP A 16 4.28 -13.48 16.02
C ASP A 16 3.04 -13.72 16.87
N LEU A 17 2.58 -12.71 17.59
CA LEU A 17 1.36 -12.79 18.39
C LEU A 17 0.14 -13.04 17.51
N LEU A 18 0.06 -12.37 16.37
CA LEU A 18 -1.06 -12.53 15.45
C LEU A 18 -1.14 -13.95 14.90
N THR A 19 0.00 -14.56 14.59
CA THR A 19 0.03 -15.93 14.06
C THR A 19 -0.40 -16.96 15.09
N GLU A 20 -0.27 -16.67 16.39
CA GLU A 20 -0.66 -17.56 17.47
C GLU A 20 -2.14 -17.45 17.84
N LEU A 21 -2.82 -16.38 17.42
CA LEU A 21 -4.24 -16.18 17.74
C LEU A 21 -5.16 -17.02 16.85
N PRO A 22 -6.31 -17.46 17.38
CA PRO A 22 -7.36 -18.01 16.52
C PRO A 22 -7.73 -17.04 15.40
N LEU A 23 -8.12 -17.58 14.26
CA LEU A 23 -8.40 -16.80 13.06
C LEU A 23 -9.36 -15.65 13.31
N VAL A 24 -10.45 -15.90 14.03
CA VAL A 24 -11.47 -14.87 14.32
C VAL A 24 -10.88 -13.70 15.11
N LEU A 25 -10.08 -14.01 16.13
CA LEU A 25 -9.45 -12.99 16.97
C LEU A 25 -8.38 -12.23 16.19
N ARG A 26 -7.65 -12.92 15.33
CA ARG A 26 -6.65 -12.30 14.47
C ARG A 26 -7.28 -11.29 13.51
N GLU A 27 -8.37 -11.66 12.86
CA GLU A 27 -9.13 -10.78 11.98
C GLU A 27 -9.65 -9.55 12.73
N GLU A 28 -10.13 -9.74 13.94
CA GLU A 28 -10.62 -8.64 14.76
C GLU A 28 -9.52 -7.63 15.11
N VAL A 29 -8.34 -8.12 15.49
CA VAL A 29 -7.18 -7.26 15.78
C VAL A 29 -6.76 -6.48 14.52
N LEU A 30 -6.68 -7.17 13.39
CA LEU A 30 -6.31 -6.54 12.12
C LEU A 30 -7.35 -5.50 11.71
N TYR A 31 -8.63 -5.78 11.92
CA TYR A 31 -9.67 -4.80 11.60
C TYR A 31 -9.51 -3.52 12.43
N ARG A 32 -9.14 -3.64 13.70
CA ARG A 32 -8.91 -2.47 14.55
C ARG A 32 -7.73 -1.63 14.07
N GLN A 33 -6.67 -2.29 13.58
CA GLN A 33 -5.47 -1.60 13.09
C GLN A 33 -5.65 -1.05 11.68
N PHE A 34 -6.27 -1.81 10.81
CA PHE A 34 -6.27 -1.55 9.37
C PHE A 34 -7.66 -1.33 8.78
N GLY A 35 -8.70 -1.28 9.63
CA GLY A 35 -10.07 -1.13 9.13
C GLY A 35 -10.27 0.11 8.27
N VAL A 36 -9.70 1.24 8.69
CA VAL A 36 -9.81 2.49 7.93
C VAL A 36 -9.10 2.36 6.58
N LEU A 37 -7.94 1.70 6.56
CA LEU A 37 -7.20 1.46 5.32
C LEU A 37 -8.04 0.59 4.37
N VAL A 38 -8.60 -0.51 4.88
CA VAL A 38 -9.42 -1.42 4.07
C VAL A 38 -10.63 -0.71 3.51
N GLU A 39 -11.30 0.12 4.30
CA GLU A 39 -12.47 0.88 3.84
C GLU A 39 -12.12 1.97 2.85
N THR A 40 -10.91 2.54 2.94
CA THR A 40 -10.45 3.63 2.08
C THR A 40 -10.00 3.12 0.71
N ILE A 41 -9.27 2.03 0.67
CA ILE A 41 -8.72 1.50 -0.58
C ILE A 41 -9.81 0.70 -1.31
N LYS A 42 -10.21 1.19 -2.47
CA LYS A 42 -11.31 0.61 -3.25
C LYS A 42 -11.10 -0.87 -3.55
N PHE A 43 -9.90 -1.23 -3.93
CA PHE A 43 -9.53 -2.62 -4.24
C PHE A 43 -9.76 -3.54 -3.04
N LEU A 44 -9.37 -3.10 -1.84
CA LEU A 44 -9.54 -3.89 -0.62
C LEU A 44 -11.00 -3.90 -0.15
N ARG A 45 -11.64 -2.73 -0.20
CA ARG A 45 -13.03 -2.57 0.22
C ARG A 45 -13.97 -3.47 -0.58
N ASP A 46 -13.74 -3.55 -1.89
CA ASP A 46 -14.63 -4.26 -2.80
C ASP A 46 -14.30 -5.77 -2.92
N SER A 47 -13.23 -6.23 -2.28
CA SER A 47 -12.87 -7.63 -2.30
C SER A 47 -13.80 -8.46 -1.42
N THR A 48 -14.19 -9.63 -1.89
CA THR A 48 -15.01 -10.58 -1.14
C THR A 48 -14.16 -11.61 -0.38
N ASP A 49 -12.86 -11.65 -0.63
CA ASP A 49 -11.94 -12.59 0.00
C ASP A 49 -11.24 -11.92 1.18
N ASN A 50 -11.77 -12.12 2.38
CA ASN A 50 -11.23 -11.51 3.59
C ASN A 50 -9.81 -11.97 3.92
N GLU A 51 -9.50 -13.24 3.67
CA GLU A 51 -8.15 -13.75 3.92
C GLU A 51 -7.13 -13.04 3.04
N PHE A 52 -7.47 -12.84 1.78
CA PHE A 52 -6.63 -12.12 0.83
C PHE A 52 -6.42 -10.67 1.29
N VAL A 53 -7.50 -9.97 1.66
CA VAL A 53 -7.45 -8.58 2.13
C VAL A 53 -6.51 -8.45 3.33
N TRP A 54 -6.69 -9.30 4.33
CA TRP A 54 -5.86 -9.23 5.54
C TRP A 54 -4.41 -9.63 5.28
N ALA A 55 -4.17 -10.54 4.35
CA ALA A 55 -2.81 -10.88 3.93
C ALA A 55 -2.11 -9.67 3.29
N ILE A 56 -2.82 -8.93 2.44
CA ILE A 56 -2.27 -7.73 1.81
C ILE A 56 -1.92 -6.65 2.84
N VAL A 57 -2.83 -6.35 3.77
CA VAL A 57 -2.57 -5.30 4.75
C VAL A 57 -1.41 -5.64 5.69
N GLN A 58 -1.18 -6.91 5.96
CA GLN A 58 -0.07 -7.35 6.81
C GLN A 58 1.29 -7.12 6.15
N ILE A 59 1.37 -7.20 4.84
CA ILE A 59 2.64 -7.02 4.11
C ILE A 59 2.81 -5.60 3.58
N ALA A 60 1.80 -4.75 3.71
CA ALA A 60 1.86 -3.38 3.23
C ALA A 60 2.73 -2.51 4.16
N ASN A 61 3.56 -1.66 3.56
CA ASN A 61 4.43 -0.75 4.28
C ASN A 61 3.95 0.69 4.10
N LYS A 62 3.71 1.38 5.20
CA LYS A 62 3.28 2.76 5.21
C LYS A 62 4.45 3.68 4.89
N ILE A 63 4.29 4.55 3.91
CA ILE A 63 5.30 5.52 3.52
C ILE A 63 4.65 6.90 3.41
N ALA A 64 5.25 7.90 4.05
CA ALA A 64 4.81 9.28 3.93
C ALA A 64 5.65 10.00 2.88
N PHE A 65 4.98 10.72 2.00
CA PHE A 65 5.63 11.57 0.99
C PHE A 65 5.20 12.99 1.20
N GLU A 66 6.14 13.91 1.11
CA GLU A 66 5.83 15.33 1.11
C GLU A 66 5.45 15.77 -0.30
N LYS A 67 4.76 16.91 -0.37
CA LYS A 67 4.47 17.52 -1.68
C LYS A 67 5.74 17.65 -2.50
N ASP A 68 5.65 17.28 -3.77
CA ASP A 68 6.73 17.29 -4.77
C ASP A 68 7.76 16.18 -4.62
N ASP A 69 7.62 15.29 -3.64
CA ASP A 69 8.47 14.11 -3.54
C ASP A 69 8.21 13.16 -4.70
N THR A 70 9.29 12.56 -5.20
CA THR A 70 9.20 11.54 -6.25
C THR A 70 8.94 10.18 -5.62
N ILE A 71 7.90 9.50 -6.09
CA ILE A 71 7.55 8.16 -5.62
C ILE A 71 8.33 7.12 -6.40
N TYR A 72 8.37 7.26 -7.73
CA TYR A 72 9.23 6.45 -8.59
C TYR A 72 9.56 7.23 -9.85
N LEU A 73 10.64 6.81 -10.51
CA LEU A 73 11.11 7.42 -11.76
C LEU A 73 10.77 6.52 -12.95
N GLN A 74 10.63 7.15 -14.11
CA GLN A 74 10.53 6.41 -15.36
C GLN A 74 11.77 5.52 -15.53
N GLY A 75 11.56 4.28 -15.90
CA GLY A 75 12.64 3.31 -16.09
C GLY A 75 12.96 2.48 -14.84
N ASP A 76 12.45 2.85 -13.67
CA ASP A 76 12.63 2.05 -12.46
C ASP A 76 11.92 0.69 -12.61
N PHE A 77 12.45 -0.33 -11.96
CA PHE A 77 11.75 -1.61 -11.88
C PHE A 77 10.49 -1.49 -11.05
N SER A 78 9.43 -2.15 -11.50
CA SER A 78 8.12 -2.11 -10.85
C SER A 78 8.07 -3.11 -9.69
N GLU A 79 8.78 -2.83 -8.63
CA GLU A 79 8.86 -3.72 -7.46
C GLU A 79 7.65 -3.65 -6.54
N ASN A 80 6.97 -2.51 -6.53
CA ASN A 80 5.88 -2.25 -5.59
C ASN A 80 4.61 -1.82 -6.30
N ILE A 81 3.48 -2.22 -5.71
CA ILE A 81 2.20 -1.61 -5.97
C ILE A 81 1.92 -0.67 -4.80
N TYR A 82 1.42 0.51 -5.08
CA TYR A 82 1.10 1.50 -4.05
C TYR A 82 -0.40 1.68 -3.90
N MET A 83 -0.85 1.74 -2.66
CA MET A 83 -2.24 2.07 -2.32
C MET A 83 -2.24 3.48 -1.73
N ILE A 84 -2.98 4.39 -2.34
CA ILE A 84 -3.03 5.78 -1.88
C ILE A 84 -4.06 5.89 -0.75
N PHE A 85 -3.56 6.01 0.47
CA PHE A 85 -4.41 6.14 1.65
C PHE A 85 -4.89 7.58 1.84
N LYS A 86 -3.99 8.54 1.67
CA LYS A 86 -4.30 9.97 1.71
C LYS A 86 -3.44 10.70 0.70
N GLY A 87 -3.99 11.73 0.07
CA GLY A 87 -3.26 12.62 -0.80
C GLY A 87 -3.57 12.42 -2.27
N ARG A 88 -2.64 12.83 -3.10
CA ARG A 88 -2.80 12.81 -4.55
C ARG A 88 -1.46 12.64 -5.23
N VAL A 89 -1.43 11.80 -6.25
CA VAL A 89 -0.22 11.50 -7.02
C VAL A 89 -0.50 11.76 -8.49
N ALA A 90 0.42 12.44 -9.16
CA ALA A 90 0.36 12.66 -10.61
C ALA A 90 1.41 11.83 -11.31
N LEU A 91 1.05 11.31 -12.48
CA LEU A 91 1.98 10.64 -13.39
C LEU A 91 2.38 11.60 -14.50
N PHE A 92 3.68 11.72 -14.71
CA PHE A 92 4.26 12.60 -15.72
C PHE A 92 4.85 11.79 -16.87
N ALA A 93 4.45 12.13 -18.08
CA ALA A 93 5.04 11.57 -19.28
C ALA A 93 6.47 12.10 -19.48
N GLN A 94 7.20 11.49 -20.41
CA GLN A 94 8.58 11.88 -20.72
C GLN A 94 8.70 13.36 -21.10
N ASN A 95 7.67 13.92 -21.73
CA ASN A 95 7.64 15.33 -22.13
C ASN A 95 7.32 16.29 -20.98
N GLY A 96 7.13 15.77 -19.75
CA GLY A 96 6.83 16.58 -18.58
C GLY A 96 5.36 16.91 -18.36
N HIS A 97 4.48 16.43 -19.23
CA HIS A 97 3.04 16.65 -19.06
C HIS A 97 2.41 15.61 -18.13
N ILE A 98 1.47 16.05 -17.30
CA ILE A 98 0.67 15.16 -16.47
C ILE A 98 -0.35 14.47 -17.38
N PHE A 99 -0.36 13.14 -17.38
CA PHE A 99 -1.35 12.39 -18.16
C PHE A 99 -2.31 11.59 -17.30
N ALA A 100 -2.04 11.44 -16.02
CA ALA A 100 -2.93 10.75 -15.09
C ALA A 100 -2.74 11.30 -13.69
N SER A 101 -3.78 11.24 -12.89
CA SER A 101 -3.76 11.68 -11.51
C SER A 101 -4.59 10.68 -10.69
N TYR A 102 -4.05 10.30 -9.53
CA TYR A 102 -4.67 9.33 -8.64
C TYR A 102 -4.82 9.94 -7.26
N GLY A 103 -5.89 9.59 -6.59
CA GLY A 103 -6.19 10.11 -5.28
C GLY A 103 -6.48 9.03 -4.26
N GLU A 104 -7.03 9.45 -3.14
CA GLU A 104 -7.37 8.58 -2.02
C GLU A 104 -8.20 7.39 -2.49
N GLY A 105 -7.75 6.21 -2.11
CA GLY A 105 -8.42 4.95 -2.44
C GLY A 105 -7.93 4.26 -3.70
N ASP A 106 -7.12 4.92 -4.51
CA ASP A 106 -6.65 4.37 -5.78
C ASP A 106 -5.40 3.52 -5.63
N LEU A 107 -5.20 2.61 -6.59
CA LEU A 107 -3.93 1.88 -6.75
C LEU A 107 -3.04 2.63 -7.72
N LEU A 108 -1.74 2.54 -7.50
CA LEU A 108 -0.72 3.17 -8.33
C LEU A 108 0.35 2.15 -8.70
N GLY A 109 0.66 2.06 -9.99
CA GLY A 109 1.75 1.21 -10.46
C GLY A 109 1.43 -0.26 -10.57
N ASP A 110 0.16 -0.64 -10.47
CA ASP A 110 -0.27 -2.04 -10.53
C ASP A 110 -0.05 -2.66 -11.92
N SER A 111 -0.36 -1.94 -13.00
CA SER A 111 -0.20 -2.46 -14.36
C SER A 111 1.25 -2.84 -14.65
N ASP A 112 2.19 -1.94 -14.37
CA ASP A 112 3.61 -2.18 -14.62
C ASP A 112 4.13 -3.36 -13.81
N SER A 113 3.72 -3.44 -12.55
CA SER A 113 4.16 -4.50 -11.64
C SER A 113 3.65 -5.86 -12.06
N PHE A 114 2.39 -5.97 -12.46
CA PHE A 114 1.82 -7.24 -12.91
C PHE A 114 2.41 -7.73 -14.23
N LEU A 115 2.82 -6.80 -15.09
CA LEU A 115 3.45 -7.13 -16.37
C LEU A 115 4.96 -7.33 -16.26
N GLU A 116 5.52 -7.17 -15.07
CA GLU A 116 6.97 -7.26 -14.81
C GLU A 116 7.76 -6.28 -15.67
N GLU A 117 7.17 -5.12 -15.95
CA GLU A 117 7.78 -4.07 -16.75
C GLU A 117 8.42 -3.01 -15.88
N THR A 118 9.25 -2.16 -16.51
CA THR A 118 9.74 -0.95 -15.86
C THR A 118 8.67 0.13 -15.89
N ARG A 119 8.80 1.12 -15.01
CA ARG A 119 7.87 2.25 -14.97
C ARG A 119 7.94 3.04 -16.27
N ASP A 120 6.80 3.30 -16.86
CA ASP A 120 6.70 4.08 -18.11
C ASP A 120 6.57 5.58 -17.85
N SER A 121 6.46 5.98 -16.61
CA SER A 121 6.23 7.36 -16.22
C SER A 121 6.81 7.64 -14.83
N LYS A 122 6.96 8.93 -14.53
CA LYS A 122 7.40 9.38 -13.21
C LYS A 122 6.17 9.70 -12.36
N ALA A 123 6.18 9.27 -11.09
CA ALA A 123 5.10 9.56 -10.14
C ALA A 123 5.59 10.53 -9.08
N ILE A 124 4.85 11.62 -8.90
CA ILE A 124 5.18 12.67 -7.92
C ILE A 124 3.96 12.96 -7.05
N ALA A 125 4.19 13.09 -5.75
CA ALA A 125 3.15 13.50 -4.82
C ALA A 125 2.79 14.97 -5.05
N GLN A 126 1.53 15.25 -5.32
CA GLN A 126 1.05 16.62 -5.56
C GLN A 126 0.74 17.37 -4.27
N VAL A 127 0.52 16.63 -3.21
CA VAL A 127 0.30 17.14 -1.85
C VAL A 127 0.98 16.17 -0.89
N ASN A 128 1.06 16.54 0.37
CA ASN A 128 1.54 15.60 1.40
C ASN A 128 0.64 14.38 1.37
N SER A 129 1.24 13.21 1.21
CA SER A 129 0.52 11.98 0.93
C SER A 129 1.01 10.82 1.80
N ILE A 130 0.11 9.89 2.06
CA ILE A 130 0.42 8.65 2.75
C ILE A 130 0.04 7.51 1.83
N LEU A 131 1.02 6.69 1.47
CA LEU A 131 0.85 5.52 0.61
C LEU A 131 1.23 4.27 1.38
N TYR A 132 0.63 3.16 0.99
CA TYR A 132 1.04 1.84 1.46
C TYR A 132 1.64 1.08 0.29
N ALA A 133 2.88 0.67 0.43
CA ALA A 133 3.60 -0.07 -0.62
C ALA A 133 3.51 -1.56 -0.36
N VAL A 134 3.16 -2.31 -1.39
CA VAL A 134 3.11 -3.77 -1.35
C VAL A 134 4.12 -4.29 -2.36
N LYS A 135 5.12 -5.04 -1.90
CA LYS A 135 6.11 -5.62 -2.77
C LYS A 135 5.51 -6.77 -3.58
N MET A 136 5.76 -6.77 -4.89
CA MET A 136 5.29 -7.85 -5.76
C MET A 136 5.79 -9.21 -5.31
N GLU A 137 7.02 -9.29 -4.84
CA GLU A 137 7.60 -10.51 -4.32
C GLU A 137 6.75 -11.10 -3.18
N LYS A 138 6.29 -10.24 -2.27
CA LYS A 138 5.45 -10.67 -1.16
C LYS A 138 4.03 -11.01 -1.61
N LEU A 139 3.53 -10.29 -2.60
CA LEU A 139 2.20 -10.53 -3.16
C LEU A 139 2.13 -11.91 -3.81
N GLU A 140 3.17 -12.32 -4.50
CA GLU A 140 3.27 -13.64 -5.11
C GLU A 140 3.19 -14.75 -4.06
N GLU A 141 3.72 -14.54 -2.88
CA GLU A 141 3.63 -15.50 -1.77
C GLU A 141 2.20 -15.67 -1.25
N VAL A 142 1.35 -14.65 -1.42
CA VAL A 142 -0.05 -14.67 -0.98
C VAL A 142 -0.93 -15.46 -1.96
N PHE A 143 -0.59 -15.40 -3.23
CA PHE A 143 -1.27 -16.16 -4.25
C PHE A 143 -0.67 -17.58 -4.32
#